data_4c0575dac411c001d60f85365b43f0ea
#
_entry.id   4c0575dac411c001d60f85365b43f0ea
#
_cell.length_a   1.000
_cell.length_b   1.000
_cell.length_c   1.000
_cell.angle_alpha   90.00
_cell.angle_beta   90.00
_cell.angle_gamma   90.00
#
_symmetry.space_group_name_H-M   'P 1'
#
loop_
_entity.id
_entity.type
_entity.pdbx_description
1 polymer ?
#
loop_
_entity_poly.entity_id
_entity_poly.type
_entity_poly.pdbx_seq_one_letter_code
_entity_poly.pdbx_strand_id
1 'polypeptide(L)'
;MSNSIKVLSANHLGKQVMSSDGTLTILHDICFDLYQGESVAITGSSGSGKSTLLSLLAGLDTPTSGNVVLMGQDLNELNEDGRASLRGSHVGFVFQSFQLLPHLNALENVMLPAELRGDLDAKEKATFWLDKVGLKDRLKHFPKTLSGGEQQRVALARAFINRPAILFADEPTGSLDEASGNRVINLLFD
;
A
#
# COMPACT_ATOMS: atom_id res chain seq x y z
N MET A 1 -18.70 -6.10 -24.91
CA MET A 1 -17.29 -6.08 -24.44
C MET A 1 -17.26 -5.16 -23.24
N SER A 2 -17.08 -5.68 -22.02
CA SER A 2 -16.99 -4.80 -20.85
C SER A 2 -15.73 -3.95 -21.00
N ASN A 3 -15.91 -2.64 -20.98
CA ASN A 3 -14.81 -1.69 -21.00
C ASN A 3 -14.13 -1.72 -19.60
N SER A 4 -13.26 -2.71 -19.35
CA SER A 4 -12.52 -2.81 -18.09
C SER A 4 -11.57 -1.62 -17.99
N ILE A 5 -11.71 -0.81 -16.95
CA ILE A 5 -10.86 0.36 -16.71
C ILE A 5 -9.48 -0.14 -16.25
N LYS A 6 -8.44 0.21 -17.02
CA LYS A 6 -7.06 -0.08 -16.63
C LYS A 6 -6.64 0.86 -15.51
N VAL A 7 -6.29 0.32 -14.35
CA VAL A 7 -5.89 1.09 -13.16
C VAL A 7 -4.38 1.20 -13.02
N LEU A 8 -3.64 0.22 -13.55
CA LEU A 8 -2.18 0.17 -13.48
C LEU A 8 -1.61 -0.48 -14.75
N SER A 9 -0.49 0.02 -15.24
CA SER A 9 0.32 -0.60 -16.30
C SER A 9 1.80 -0.47 -15.95
N ALA A 10 2.55 -1.55 -16.05
CA ALA A 10 4.00 -1.57 -16.02
C ALA A 10 4.53 -1.92 -17.41
N ASN A 11 5.40 -1.10 -17.96
CA ASN A 11 5.92 -1.23 -19.31
C ASN A 11 7.45 -1.32 -19.26
N HIS A 12 8.01 -2.49 -19.58
CA HIS A 12 9.46 -2.76 -19.60
C HIS A 12 10.19 -2.25 -18.35
N LEU A 13 9.53 -2.42 -17.19
CA LEU A 13 9.97 -1.87 -15.92
C LEU A 13 11.23 -2.58 -15.43
N GLY A 14 12.28 -1.81 -15.14
CA GLY A 14 13.53 -2.31 -14.61
C GLY A 14 14.08 -1.46 -13.47
N LYS A 15 14.79 -2.10 -12.54
CA LYS A 15 15.48 -1.44 -11.44
C LYS A 15 16.88 -1.98 -11.28
N GLN A 16 17.85 -1.06 -11.31
CA GLN A 16 19.25 -1.33 -11.02
C GLN A 16 19.72 -0.41 -9.90
N VAL A 17 20.62 -0.90 -9.07
CA VAL A 17 21.25 -0.13 -8.00
C VAL A 17 22.78 -0.30 -8.09
N MET A 18 23.51 0.72 -7.73
CA MET A 18 24.98 0.64 -7.61
C MET A 18 25.30 -0.04 -6.28
N SER A 19 26.12 -1.08 -6.34
CA SER A 19 26.69 -1.78 -5.19
C SER A 19 28.23 -1.56 -5.18
N SER A 20 28.88 -1.90 -4.06
CA SER A 20 30.35 -1.92 -3.96
C SER A 20 31.01 -2.83 -5.02
N ASP A 21 30.30 -3.87 -5.43
CA ASP A 21 30.79 -4.93 -6.34
C ASP A 21 30.32 -4.73 -7.81
N GLY A 22 29.65 -3.57 -8.09
CA GLY A 22 29.15 -3.24 -9.43
C GLY A 22 27.64 -2.98 -9.46
N THR A 23 27.07 -3.00 -10.66
CA THR A 23 25.62 -2.79 -10.85
C THR A 23 24.84 -4.06 -10.53
N LEU A 24 23.93 -4.00 -9.56
CA LEU A 24 22.99 -5.06 -9.23
C LEU A 24 21.65 -4.79 -9.92
N THR A 25 21.20 -5.72 -10.77
CA THR A 25 19.86 -5.68 -11.36
C THR A 25 18.87 -6.37 -10.41
N ILE A 26 17.92 -5.59 -9.89
CA ILE A 26 16.86 -6.09 -8.98
C ILE A 26 15.66 -6.54 -9.79
N LEU A 27 15.25 -5.76 -10.79
CA LEU A 27 14.12 -6.06 -11.68
C LEU A 27 14.55 -5.89 -13.14
N HIS A 28 14.05 -6.77 -14.00
CA HIS A 28 14.37 -6.74 -15.42
C HIS A 28 13.13 -7.00 -16.25
N ASP A 29 12.78 -6.05 -17.12
CA ASP A 29 11.77 -6.17 -18.18
C ASP A 29 10.38 -6.66 -17.69
N ILE A 30 9.85 -6.05 -16.63
CA ILE A 30 8.54 -6.39 -16.09
C ILE A 30 7.45 -5.67 -16.89
N CYS A 31 6.51 -6.45 -17.44
CA CYS A 31 5.37 -5.95 -18.19
C CYS A 31 4.08 -6.61 -17.69
N PHE A 32 3.11 -5.83 -17.25
CA PHE A 32 1.75 -6.30 -16.98
C PHE A 32 0.76 -5.14 -16.88
N ASP A 33 -0.52 -5.46 -17.05
CA ASP A 33 -1.64 -4.56 -16.84
C ASP A 33 -2.53 -5.07 -15.71
N LEU A 34 -3.13 -4.16 -14.95
CA LEU A 34 -4.13 -4.46 -13.94
C LEU A 34 -5.39 -3.65 -14.21
N TYR A 35 -6.53 -4.30 -14.20
CA TYR A 35 -7.82 -3.68 -14.42
C TYR A 35 -8.64 -3.60 -13.14
N GLN A 36 -9.60 -2.69 -13.13
CA GLN A 36 -10.49 -2.51 -11.97
C GLN A 36 -11.21 -3.82 -11.61
N GLY A 37 -11.17 -4.16 -10.31
CA GLY A 37 -11.75 -5.38 -9.77
C GLY A 37 -10.86 -6.63 -9.90
N GLU A 38 -9.66 -6.51 -10.48
CA GLU A 38 -8.70 -7.60 -10.53
C GLU A 38 -7.78 -7.62 -9.30
N SER A 39 -7.29 -8.80 -8.97
CA SER A 39 -6.27 -9.03 -7.95
C SER A 39 -5.09 -9.77 -8.57
N VAL A 40 -3.87 -9.32 -8.27
CA VAL A 40 -2.61 -9.95 -8.74
C VAL A 40 -1.75 -10.30 -7.53
N ALA A 41 -1.30 -11.56 -7.47
CA ALA A 41 -0.33 -12.01 -6.48
C ALA A 41 1.07 -12.05 -7.10
N ILE A 42 2.02 -11.33 -6.48
CA ILE A 42 3.43 -11.34 -6.84
C ILE A 42 4.13 -12.37 -5.95
N THR A 43 4.59 -13.46 -6.54
CA THR A 43 5.24 -14.57 -5.82
C THR A 43 6.74 -14.63 -6.15
N GLY A 44 7.53 -15.14 -5.22
CA GLY A 44 8.97 -15.28 -5.37
C GLY A 44 9.68 -15.47 -4.03
N SER A 45 10.93 -15.92 -4.06
CA SER A 45 11.76 -16.10 -2.87
C SER A 45 12.03 -14.76 -2.16
N SER A 46 12.49 -14.82 -0.90
CA SER A 46 12.97 -13.62 -0.20
C SER A 46 14.13 -12.98 -0.99
N GLY A 47 14.12 -11.65 -1.09
CA GLY A 47 15.13 -10.90 -1.85
C GLY A 47 14.93 -10.88 -3.37
N SER A 48 13.85 -11.48 -3.93
CA SER A 48 13.59 -11.48 -5.38
C SER A 48 13.07 -10.15 -5.94
N GLY A 49 13.02 -9.08 -5.15
CA GLY A 49 12.60 -7.74 -5.60
C GLY A 49 11.10 -7.45 -5.48
N LYS A 50 10.29 -8.29 -4.81
CA LYS A 50 8.83 -8.08 -4.65
C LYS A 50 8.49 -6.71 -4.05
N SER A 51 9.09 -6.37 -2.91
CA SER A 51 8.86 -5.06 -2.26
C SER A 51 9.36 -3.89 -3.11
N THR A 52 10.46 -4.07 -3.85
CA THR A 52 10.95 -3.08 -4.82
C THR A 52 9.94 -2.87 -5.94
N LEU A 53 9.39 -3.96 -6.50
CA LEU A 53 8.35 -3.86 -7.53
C LEU A 53 7.13 -3.13 -7.01
N LEU A 54 6.60 -3.50 -5.83
CA LEU A 54 5.46 -2.81 -5.21
C LEU A 54 5.74 -1.31 -5.00
N SER A 55 6.95 -0.95 -4.56
CA SER A 55 7.36 0.44 -4.36
C SER A 55 7.39 1.24 -5.66
N LEU A 56 7.87 0.65 -6.75
CA LEU A 56 7.86 1.28 -8.08
C LEU A 56 6.43 1.46 -8.61
N LEU A 57 5.59 0.43 -8.48
CA LEU A 57 4.20 0.46 -8.94
C LEU A 57 3.36 1.48 -8.18
N ALA A 58 3.64 1.67 -6.88
CA ALA A 58 2.99 2.67 -6.06
C ALA A 58 3.58 4.08 -6.21
N GLY A 59 4.65 4.26 -7.01
CA GLY A 59 5.34 5.53 -7.16
C GLY A 59 6.09 6.01 -5.91
N LEU A 60 6.47 5.08 -5.02
CA LEU A 60 7.31 5.36 -3.85
C LEU A 60 8.81 5.40 -4.21
N ASP A 61 9.18 4.79 -5.33
CA ASP A 61 10.52 4.82 -5.90
C ASP A 61 10.41 5.02 -7.42
N THR A 62 11.53 5.31 -8.08
CA THR A 62 11.60 5.53 -9.53
C THR A 62 12.33 4.37 -10.23
N PRO A 63 11.83 3.90 -11.38
CA PRO A 63 12.50 2.86 -12.15
C PRO A 63 13.80 3.37 -12.79
N THR A 64 14.72 2.44 -13.09
CA THR A 64 15.91 2.75 -13.89
C THR A 64 15.61 2.69 -15.39
N SER A 65 14.64 1.87 -15.78
CA SER A 65 14.14 1.75 -17.15
C SER A 65 12.65 1.43 -17.17
N GLY A 66 11.99 1.73 -18.29
CA GLY A 66 10.56 1.56 -18.44
C GLY A 66 9.76 2.61 -17.69
N ASN A 67 8.46 2.40 -17.56
CA ASN A 67 7.56 3.32 -16.87
C ASN A 67 6.39 2.59 -16.19
N VAL A 68 5.76 3.30 -15.27
CA VAL A 68 4.51 2.89 -14.62
C VAL A 68 3.45 3.94 -14.94
N VAL A 69 2.31 3.49 -15.44
CA VAL A 69 1.11 4.32 -15.61
C VAL A 69 0.11 3.92 -14.54
N LEU A 70 -0.22 4.85 -13.65
CA LEU A 70 -1.18 4.66 -12.56
C LEU A 70 -2.37 5.59 -12.76
N MET A 71 -3.59 5.02 -12.81
CA MET A 71 -4.83 5.79 -13.06
C MET A 71 -4.74 6.68 -14.29
N GLY A 72 -4.07 6.21 -15.37
CA GLY A 72 -3.89 6.92 -16.64
C GLY A 72 -2.78 7.98 -16.63
N GLN A 73 -2.03 8.15 -15.53
CA GLN A 73 -0.92 9.10 -15.43
C GLN A 73 0.42 8.36 -15.39
N ASP A 74 1.36 8.75 -16.26
CA ASP A 74 2.72 8.22 -16.23
C ASP A 74 3.48 8.80 -15.03
N LEU A 75 3.95 7.93 -14.13
CA LEU A 75 4.66 8.34 -12.92
C LEU A 75 6.01 8.99 -13.21
N ASN A 76 6.62 8.70 -14.36
CA ASN A 76 7.90 9.30 -14.76
C ASN A 76 7.76 10.78 -15.16
N GLU A 77 6.57 11.19 -15.62
CA GLU A 77 6.27 12.58 -15.99
C GLU A 77 5.96 13.47 -14.78
N LEU A 78 5.69 12.85 -13.60
CA LEU A 78 5.36 13.55 -12.37
C LEU A 78 6.61 13.83 -11.53
N ASN A 79 6.66 15.02 -10.95
CA ASN A 79 7.59 15.30 -9.83
C ASN A 79 7.10 14.61 -8.55
N GLU A 80 7.86 14.71 -7.45
CA GLU A 80 7.50 14.02 -6.20
C GLU A 80 6.16 14.49 -5.61
N ASP A 81 5.86 15.80 -5.68
CA ASP A 81 4.59 16.33 -5.21
C ASP A 81 3.39 15.78 -6.03
N GLY A 82 3.57 15.65 -7.35
CA GLY A 82 2.59 15.03 -8.23
C GLY A 82 2.36 13.55 -7.91
N ARG A 83 3.44 12.78 -7.72
CA ARG A 83 3.35 11.38 -7.28
C ARG A 83 2.70 11.25 -5.91
N ALA A 84 3.07 12.11 -4.94
CA ALA A 84 2.47 12.11 -3.62
C ALA A 84 0.97 12.42 -3.66
N SER A 85 0.55 13.40 -4.47
CA SER A 85 -0.86 13.74 -4.69
C SER A 85 -1.63 12.58 -5.31
N LEU A 86 -1.07 11.91 -6.32
CA LEU A 86 -1.68 10.74 -6.96
C LEU A 86 -1.82 9.57 -5.98
N ARG A 87 -0.77 9.28 -5.20
CA ARG A 87 -0.81 8.27 -4.11
C ARG A 87 -1.91 8.60 -3.10
N GLY A 88 -1.91 9.81 -2.58
CA GLY A 88 -2.90 10.26 -1.59
C GLY A 88 -4.35 10.13 -2.05
N SER A 89 -4.59 10.25 -3.37
CA SER A 89 -5.93 10.19 -3.97
C SER A 89 -6.37 8.77 -4.33
N HIS A 90 -5.46 7.89 -4.74
CA HIS A 90 -5.82 6.63 -5.40
C HIS A 90 -5.20 5.38 -4.79
N VAL A 91 -4.16 5.51 -3.96
CA VAL A 91 -3.37 4.36 -3.48
C VAL A 91 -3.57 4.14 -1.99
N GLY A 92 -3.88 2.90 -1.61
CA GLY A 92 -3.68 2.38 -0.26
C GLY A 92 -2.42 1.51 -0.22
N PHE A 93 -1.69 1.55 0.88
CA PHE A 93 -0.52 0.70 1.05
C PHE A 93 -0.50 0.02 2.43
N VAL A 94 -0.29 -1.29 2.43
CA VAL A 94 -0.11 -2.11 3.63
C VAL A 94 1.30 -2.68 3.62
N PHE A 95 2.12 -2.23 4.56
CA PHE A 95 3.53 -2.63 4.68
C PHE A 95 3.70 -3.85 5.58
N GLN A 96 4.68 -4.67 5.31
CA GLN A 96 5.06 -5.83 6.13
C GLN A 96 5.34 -5.46 7.59
N SER A 97 5.97 -4.32 7.85
CA SER A 97 6.32 -3.82 9.18
C SER A 97 5.31 -2.81 9.74
N PHE A 98 4.05 -2.83 9.25
CA PHE A 98 2.92 -1.96 9.62
C PHE A 98 3.16 -0.47 9.39
N GLN A 99 4.36 0.05 9.61
CA GLN A 99 4.79 1.45 9.51
C GLN A 99 3.81 2.43 10.18
N LEU A 100 3.35 2.08 11.38
CA LEU A 100 2.57 2.99 12.20
C LEU A 100 3.49 4.05 12.82
N LEU A 101 2.98 5.27 12.92
CA LEU A 101 3.68 6.35 13.60
C LEU A 101 3.61 6.12 15.11
N PRO A 102 4.75 5.92 15.81
CA PRO A 102 4.77 5.42 17.18
C PRO A 102 4.25 6.43 18.22
N HIS A 103 4.23 7.71 17.87
CA HIS A 103 3.74 8.81 18.71
C HIS A 103 2.28 9.17 18.46
N LEU A 104 1.63 8.52 17.50
CA LEU A 104 0.20 8.62 17.24
C LEU A 104 -0.52 7.37 17.75
N ASN A 105 -1.71 7.52 18.33
CA ASN A 105 -2.56 6.39 18.70
C ASN A 105 -3.21 5.75 17.45
N ALA A 106 -3.98 4.68 17.63
CA ALA A 106 -4.61 3.96 16.53
C ALA A 106 -5.55 4.87 15.70
N LEU A 107 -6.37 5.68 16.37
CA LEU A 107 -7.29 6.60 15.69
C LEU A 107 -6.52 7.64 14.87
N GLU A 108 -5.51 8.27 15.45
CA GLU A 108 -4.69 9.29 14.79
C GLU A 108 -3.89 8.70 13.60
N ASN A 109 -3.34 7.49 13.74
CA ASN A 109 -2.69 6.79 12.62
C ASN A 109 -3.63 6.59 11.43
N VAL A 110 -4.89 6.23 11.69
CA VAL A 110 -5.89 6.02 10.63
C VAL A 110 -6.42 7.33 10.08
N MET A 111 -6.60 8.37 10.89
CA MET A 111 -7.07 9.70 10.46
C MET A 111 -6.12 10.39 9.49
N LEU A 112 -4.80 10.23 9.71
CA LEU A 112 -3.76 11.03 9.07
C LEU A 112 -3.91 11.17 7.54
N PRO A 113 -4.14 10.10 6.75
CA PRO A 113 -4.30 10.26 5.29
C PRO A 113 -5.51 11.10 4.89
N ALA A 114 -6.61 11.06 5.65
CA ALA A 114 -7.80 11.87 5.39
C ALA A 114 -7.58 13.34 5.80
N GLU A 115 -6.90 13.59 6.94
CA GLU A 115 -6.52 14.93 7.37
C GLU A 115 -5.59 15.62 6.37
N LEU A 116 -4.61 14.90 5.83
CA LEU A 116 -3.70 15.43 4.79
C LEU A 116 -4.44 15.82 3.50
N ARG A 117 -5.61 15.24 3.24
CA ARG A 117 -6.50 15.64 2.14
C ARG A 117 -7.41 16.79 2.49
N GLY A 118 -7.45 17.22 3.77
CA GLY A 118 -8.35 18.25 4.27
C GLY A 118 -9.77 17.76 4.54
N ASP A 119 -9.99 16.45 4.71
CA ASP A 119 -11.30 15.88 5.00
C ASP A 119 -11.76 16.27 6.41
N LEU A 120 -12.86 17.01 6.51
CA LEU A 120 -13.40 17.47 7.78
C LEU A 120 -14.00 16.33 8.63
N ASP A 121 -14.35 15.21 8.02
CA ASP A 121 -14.93 14.01 8.63
C ASP A 121 -13.90 12.89 8.89
N ALA A 122 -12.59 13.21 8.88
CA ALA A 122 -11.50 12.26 9.06
C ALA A 122 -11.67 11.37 10.31
N LYS A 123 -12.12 11.96 11.43
CA LYS A 123 -12.34 11.24 12.69
C LYS A 123 -13.48 10.22 12.60
N GLU A 124 -14.58 10.58 11.99
CA GLU A 124 -15.72 9.67 11.80
C GLU A 124 -15.35 8.53 10.88
N LYS A 125 -14.67 8.81 9.76
CA LYS A 125 -14.13 7.81 8.84
C LYS A 125 -13.17 6.85 9.54
N ALA A 126 -12.22 7.36 10.30
CA ALA A 126 -11.25 6.53 11.02
C ALA A 126 -11.91 5.65 12.09
N THR A 127 -12.89 6.20 12.83
CA THR A 127 -13.66 5.43 13.82
C THR A 127 -14.43 4.30 13.15
N PHE A 128 -15.07 4.58 12.02
CA PHE A 128 -15.78 3.58 11.22
C PHE A 128 -14.85 2.44 10.77
N TRP A 129 -13.68 2.77 10.21
CA TRP A 129 -12.74 1.75 9.75
C TRP A 129 -12.13 0.94 10.88
N LEU A 130 -11.81 1.56 12.02
CA LEU A 130 -11.32 0.84 13.21
C LEU A 130 -12.39 -0.09 13.80
N ASP A 131 -13.66 0.28 13.78
CA ASP A 131 -14.76 -0.60 14.16
C ASP A 131 -14.88 -1.80 13.18
N LYS A 132 -14.80 -1.56 11.88
CA LYS A 132 -14.81 -2.60 10.83
C LYS A 132 -13.71 -3.64 11.01
N VAL A 133 -12.52 -3.21 11.40
CA VAL A 133 -11.39 -4.13 11.65
C VAL A 133 -11.39 -4.70 13.10
N GLY A 134 -12.45 -4.47 13.88
CA GLY A 134 -12.62 -5.00 15.24
C GLY A 134 -11.72 -4.35 16.29
N LEU A 135 -11.42 -3.06 16.14
CA LEU A 135 -10.55 -2.28 17.05
C LEU A 135 -11.27 -1.09 17.71
N LYS A 136 -12.61 -1.16 17.83
CA LYS A 136 -13.43 -0.13 18.46
C LYS A 136 -12.95 0.28 19.86
N ASP A 137 -12.50 -0.70 20.64
CA ASP A 137 -12.02 -0.48 22.02
C ASP A 137 -10.52 -0.14 22.08
N ARG A 138 -9.86 0.03 20.94
CA ARG A 138 -8.42 0.29 20.81
C ARG A 138 -8.06 1.68 20.27
N LEU A 139 -9.03 2.55 20.04
CA LEU A 139 -8.86 3.86 19.38
C LEU A 139 -7.71 4.70 19.96
N LYS A 140 -7.56 4.70 21.30
CA LYS A 140 -6.58 5.51 22.03
C LYS A 140 -5.27 4.74 22.33
N HIS A 141 -5.14 3.49 21.89
CA HIS A 141 -3.93 2.71 22.12
C HIS A 141 -2.83 3.12 21.15
N PHE A 142 -1.62 3.24 21.67
CA PHE A 142 -0.42 3.50 20.88
C PHE A 142 0.14 2.19 20.29
N PRO A 143 0.86 2.24 19.16
CA PRO A 143 1.41 1.04 18.51
C PRO A 143 2.12 0.07 19.47
N LYS A 144 2.93 0.59 20.39
CA LYS A 144 3.67 -0.20 21.38
C LYS A 144 2.80 -1.03 22.34
N THR A 145 1.51 -0.70 22.48
CA THR A 145 0.55 -1.38 23.34
C THR A 145 -0.40 -2.29 22.58
N LEU A 146 -0.25 -2.36 21.25
CA LEU A 146 -1.03 -3.21 20.36
C LEU A 146 -0.23 -4.47 19.99
N SER A 147 -0.91 -5.60 19.91
CA SER A 147 -0.33 -6.82 19.34
C SER A 147 -0.01 -6.63 17.85
N GLY A 148 0.86 -7.49 17.27
CA GLY A 148 1.18 -7.44 15.84
C GLY A 148 -0.06 -7.50 14.94
N GLY A 149 -1.01 -8.40 15.27
CA GLY A 149 -2.27 -8.48 14.55
C GLY A 149 -3.17 -7.25 14.70
N GLU A 150 -3.17 -6.59 15.87
CA GLU A 150 -3.88 -5.31 16.05
C GLU A 150 -3.21 -4.19 15.25
N GLN A 151 -1.87 -4.11 15.26
CA GLN A 151 -1.12 -3.12 14.47
C GLN A 151 -1.38 -3.28 12.96
N GLN A 152 -1.42 -4.53 12.46
CA GLN A 152 -1.74 -4.82 11.07
C GLN A 152 -3.15 -4.36 10.70
N ARG A 153 -4.14 -4.60 11.58
CA ARG A 153 -5.50 -4.12 11.36
C ARG A 153 -5.61 -2.58 11.40
N VAL A 154 -4.81 -1.90 12.23
CA VAL A 154 -4.70 -0.42 12.17
C VAL A 154 -4.12 0.02 10.82
N ALA A 155 -3.06 -0.65 10.33
CA ALA A 155 -2.46 -0.36 9.03
C ALA A 155 -3.46 -0.57 7.86
N LEU A 156 -4.28 -1.63 7.93
CA LEU A 156 -5.38 -1.86 6.99
C LEU A 156 -6.41 -0.73 7.03
N ALA A 157 -6.92 -0.38 8.22
CA ALA A 157 -7.89 0.70 8.38
C ALA A 157 -7.35 2.02 7.80
N ARG A 158 -6.05 2.31 8.03
CA ARG A 158 -5.35 3.47 7.45
C ARG A 158 -5.29 3.41 5.93
N ALA A 159 -5.02 2.23 5.35
CA ALA A 159 -4.95 2.09 3.90
C ALA A 159 -6.31 2.29 3.22
N PHE A 160 -7.41 1.94 3.89
CA PHE A 160 -8.77 2.02 3.33
C PHE A 160 -9.51 3.33 3.61
N ILE A 161 -9.02 4.21 4.51
CA ILE A 161 -9.78 5.41 4.93
C ILE A 161 -10.20 6.31 3.76
N ASN A 162 -9.33 6.43 2.76
CA ASN A 162 -9.56 7.24 1.56
C ASN A 162 -10.24 6.48 0.42
N ARG A 163 -10.69 5.23 0.64
CA ARG A 163 -11.30 4.36 -0.38
C ARG A 163 -10.43 4.32 -1.65
N PRO A 164 -9.21 3.79 -1.57
CA PRO A 164 -8.28 3.81 -2.69
C PRO A 164 -8.80 3.02 -3.89
N ALA A 165 -8.42 3.45 -5.10
CA ALA A 165 -8.71 2.73 -6.33
C ALA A 165 -7.85 1.48 -6.49
N ILE A 166 -6.67 1.47 -5.88
CA ILE A 166 -5.74 0.33 -5.85
C ILE A 166 -5.11 0.19 -4.47
N LEU A 167 -4.98 -1.05 -4.01
CA LEU A 167 -4.31 -1.41 -2.77
C LEU A 167 -3.06 -2.22 -3.06
N PHE A 168 -1.93 -1.77 -2.56
CA PHE A 168 -0.69 -2.55 -2.53
C PHE A 168 -0.49 -3.16 -1.14
N ALA A 169 -0.20 -4.45 -1.09
CA ALA A 169 0.04 -5.17 0.16
C ALA A 169 1.36 -5.97 0.07
N ASP A 170 2.33 -5.59 0.88
CA ASP A 170 3.62 -6.27 0.97
C ASP A 170 3.60 -7.22 2.17
N GLU A 171 3.47 -8.53 1.90
CA GLU A 171 3.40 -9.61 2.89
C GLU A 171 2.42 -9.30 4.07
N PRO A 172 1.15 -8.94 3.80
CA PRO A 172 0.24 -8.40 4.82
C PRO A 172 -0.07 -9.35 5.99
N THR A 173 0.31 -10.60 5.89
CA THR A 173 0.11 -11.63 6.93
C THR A 173 1.40 -12.28 7.41
N GLY A 174 2.56 -11.90 6.86
CA GLY A 174 3.84 -12.58 7.08
C GLY A 174 4.33 -12.59 8.52
N SER A 175 3.89 -11.64 9.36
CA SER A 175 4.26 -11.53 10.78
C SER A 175 3.14 -11.93 11.73
N LEU A 176 2.04 -12.55 11.24
CA LEU A 176 0.85 -12.84 12.02
C LEU A 176 0.69 -14.34 12.30
N ASP A 177 0.01 -14.68 13.40
CA ASP A 177 -0.53 -16.01 13.62
C ASP A 177 -1.64 -16.31 12.58
N GLU A 178 -1.93 -17.59 12.36
CA GLU A 178 -2.88 -18.05 11.34
C GLU A 178 -4.28 -17.42 11.49
N ALA A 179 -4.80 -17.31 12.71
CA ALA A 179 -6.13 -16.76 12.96
C ALA A 179 -6.20 -15.25 12.67
N SER A 180 -5.14 -14.52 12.97
CA SER A 180 -4.98 -13.10 12.64
C SER A 180 -4.78 -12.90 11.14
N GLY A 181 -3.97 -13.76 10.51
CA GLY A 181 -3.74 -13.75 9.07
C GLY A 181 -5.03 -13.94 8.27
N ASN A 182 -5.84 -14.95 8.62
CA ASN A 182 -7.14 -15.20 7.96
C ASN A 182 -8.10 -14.01 8.10
N ARG A 183 -8.14 -13.34 9.24
CA ARG A 183 -8.95 -12.12 9.42
C ARG A 183 -8.50 -10.98 8.51
N VAL A 184 -7.18 -10.80 8.36
CA VAL A 184 -6.61 -9.79 7.46
C VAL A 184 -6.95 -10.10 6.00
N ILE A 185 -6.81 -11.36 5.57
CA ILE A 185 -7.17 -11.79 4.22
C ILE A 185 -8.65 -11.50 3.92
N ASN A 186 -9.56 -11.89 4.81
CA ASN A 186 -10.99 -11.62 4.61
C ASN A 186 -11.26 -10.12 4.46
N LEU A 187 -10.62 -9.27 5.28
CA LEU A 187 -10.77 -7.81 5.17
C LEU A 187 -10.21 -7.20 3.87
N LEU A 188 -9.27 -7.89 3.21
CA LEU A 188 -8.71 -7.43 1.94
C LEU A 188 -9.62 -7.75 0.74
N PHE A 189 -10.46 -8.79 0.84
CA PHE A 189 -11.27 -9.29 -0.27
C PHE A 189 -12.79 -9.14 -0.08
N ASP A 190 -13.27 -8.66 1.10
CA ASP A 190 -14.66 -8.28 1.36
C ASP A 190 -14.97 -6.83 0.88
#